data_95eac855a5d674fb316e2e5b9dbce715
#
_entry.id   95eac855a5d674fb316e2e5b9dbce715
#
_cell.length_a   1.000
_cell.length_b   1.000
_cell.length_c   1.000
_cell.angle_alpha   90.00
_cell.angle_beta   90.00
_cell.angle_gamma   90.00
#
_symmetry.space_group_name_H-M   'P 1'
#
loop_
_entity.id
_entity.type
_entity.pdbx_description
1 polymer ?
#
loop_
_entity_poly.entity_id
_entity_poly.type
_entity_poly.pdbx_seq_one_letter_code
_entity_poly.pdbx_strand_id
1 'polypeptide(L)'
;MRVLRLSEEHVPEVTRVLCEAFYDYPVMRYVIGGGQADYGRRVSTLVHFFVMARVLRNEELLGTMDGTDLAATALVSYPGRGEAPAELMTLRDEVWDELGPESRSRYEAYSAACAPFDVALPPHIHLDMIGVSRAAQGTGLGRELIDHVHLMSREDTSSEGVTLTTEDPANVPLYEHFGYEVVGHARLSPELGTWGFFRPD
;
A
#
# COMPACT_ATOMS: atom_id res chain seq x y z
N MET A 1 -1.04 -19.71 -9.23
CA MET A 1 -1.92 -19.81 -8.03
C MET A 1 -3.09 -18.87 -8.20
N ARG A 2 -4.15 -19.00 -7.41
CA ARG A 2 -5.33 -18.12 -7.53
C ARG A 2 -5.24 -17.01 -6.49
N VAL A 3 -5.41 -15.75 -6.91
CA VAL A 3 -5.63 -14.64 -5.99
C VAL A 3 -6.99 -14.80 -5.31
N LEU A 4 -7.01 -14.64 -4.00
CA LEU A 4 -8.20 -14.77 -3.16
C LEU A 4 -8.56 -13.40 -2.60
N ARG A 5 -9.85 -13.16 -2.44
CA ARG A 5 -10.37 -12.10 -1.60
C ARG A 5 -10.32 -12.57 -0.16
N LEU A 6 -9.61 -11.85 0.68
CA LEU A 6 -9.44 -12.17 2.09
C LEU A 6 -10.51 -11.47 2.94
N SER A 7 -10.83 -12.07 4.09
CA SER A 7 -11.76 -11.54 5.08
C SER A 7 -11.02 -10.89 6.25
N GLU A 8 -11.77 -10.30 7.17
CA GLU A 8 -11.24 -9.69 8.40
C GLU A 8 -10.44 -10.69 9.26
N GLU A 9 -10.78 -11.97 9.24
CA GLU A 9 -10.04 -13.02 9.96
C GLU A 9 -8.58 -13.17 9.51
N HIS A 10 -8.25 -12.71 8.29
CA HIS A 10 -6.90 -12.75 7.73
C HIS A 10 -6.07 -11.48 8.07
N VAL A 11 -6.63 -10.51 8.78
CA VAL A 11 -5.92 -9.27 9.16
C VAL A 11 -4.57 -9.54 9.83
N PRO A 12 -4.44 -10.51 10.76
CA PRO A 12 -3.14 -10.79 11.39
C PRO A 12 -2.08 -11.25 10.38
N GLU A 13 -2.44 -12.14 9.44
CA GLU A 13 -1.52 -12.66 8.42
C GLU A 13 -1.17 -11.61 7.37
N VAL A 14 -2.15 -10.81 6.92
CA VAL A 14 -1.94 -9.68 6.02
C VAL A 14 -0.97 -8.68 6.64
N THR A 15 -1.21 -8.29 7.90
CA THR A 15 -0.32 -7.39 8.65
C THR A 15 1.09 -7.96 8.75
N ARG A 16 1.24 -9.26 9.06
CA ARG A 16 2.53 -9.93 9.15
C ARG A 16 3.30 -9.87 7.83
N VAL A 17 2.67 -10.26 6.71
CA VAL A 17 3.32 -10.25 5.38
C VAL A 17 3.74 -8.85 4.98
N LEU A 18 2.88 -7.85 5.18
CA LEU A 18 3.20 -6.46 4.87
C LEU A 18 4.29 -5.90 5.80
N CYS A 19 4.27 -6.20 7.10
CA CYS A 19 5.36 -5.83 8.00
C CYS A 19 6.70 -6.42 7.55
N GLU A 20 6.73 -7.68 7.11
CA GLU A 20 7.93 -8.31 6.59
C GLU A 20 8.44 -7.63 5.31
N ALA A 21 7.53 -7.32 4.36
CA ALA A 21 7.87 -6.69 3.09
C ALA A 21 8.31 -5.23 3.24
N PHE A 22 7.71 -4.49 4.18
CA PHE A 22 7.91 -3.05 4.36
C PHE A 22 8.84 -2.69 5.52
N TYR A 23 9.42 -3.66 6.23
CA TYR A 23 10.26 -3.40 7.40
C TYR A 23 11.40 -2.41 7.13
N ASP A 24 12.10 -2.58 6.02
CA ASP A 24 13.23 -1.73 5.60
C ASP A 24 12.88 -0.76 4.46
N TYR A 25 11.58 -0.65 4.13
CA TYR A 25 11.13 0.16 3.01
C TYR A 25 11.34 1.66 3.27
N PRO A 26 11.83 2.44 2.28
CA PRO A 26 12.29 3.81 2.51
C PRO A 26 11.29 4.72 3.22
N VAL A 27 10.01 4.73 2.80
CA VAL A 27 8.99 5.57 3.44
C VAL A 27 8.67 5.12 4.85
N MET A 28 8.73 3.82 5.16
CA MET A 28 8.54 3.34 6.55
C MET A 28 9.67 3.82 7.45
N ARG A 29 10.92 3.77 6.98
CA ARG A 29 12.08 4.33 7.69
C ARG A 29 11.95 5.83 7.92
N TYR A 30 11.44 6.55 6.93
CA TYR A 30 11.22 7.99 7.03
C TYR A 30 10.11 8.33 8.03
N VAL A 31 8.93 7.72 7.90
CA VAL A 31 7.75 8.03 8.73
C VAL A 31 7.97 7.62 10.18
N ILE A 32 8.40 6.39 10.41
CA ILE A 32 8.56 5.83 11.77
C ILE A 32 9.82 6.38 12.46
N GLY A 33 10.87 6.67 11.69
CA GLY A 33 12.19 7.03 12.22
C GLY A 33 13.01 5.77 12.54
N GLY A 34 14.10 5.57 11.79
CA GLY A 34 15.01 4.43 12.00
C GLY A 34 15.79 4.54 13.31
N GLY A 35 16.18 3.39 13.88
CA GLY A 35 17.09 3.33 15.03
C GLY A 35 16.43 3.31 16.41
N GLN A 36 15.12 3.29 16.51
CA GLN A 36 14.40 3.12 17.78
C GLN A 36 14.32 1.65 18.16
N ALA A 37 14.47 1.33 19.45
CA ALA A 37 14.43 -0.05 19.95
C ALA A 37 13.08 -0.75 19.66
N ASP A 38 12.00 0.02 19.49
CA ASP A 38 10.65 -0.47 19.24
C ASP A 38 10.19 -0.31 17.77
N TYR A 39 11.13 -0.10 16.84
CA TYR A 39 10.86 0.15 15.43
C TYR A 39 9.87 -0.88 14.81
N GLY A 40 10.11 -2.18 15.05
CA GLY A 40 9.23 -3.23 14.51
C GLY A 40 7.79 -3.15 15.01
N ARG A 41 7.59 -2.82 16.30
CA ARG A 41 6.25 -2.60 16.85
C ARG A 41 5.58 -1.40 16.18
N ARG A 42 6.29 -0.29 16.01
CA ARG A 42 5.76 0.93 15.40
C ARG A 42 5.40 0.73 13.91
N VAL A 43 6.22 -0.03 13.16
CA VAL A 43 5.89 -0.45 11.79
C VAL A 43 4.61 -1.29 11.81
N SER A 44 4.49 -2.24 12.75
CA SER A 44 3.29 -3.07 12.87
C SER A 44 2.03 -2.25 13.18
N THR A 45 2.12 -1.25 14.06
CA THR A 45 1.02 -0.33 14.36
C THR A 45 0.55 0.41 13.11
N LEU A 46 1.48 0.98 12.32
CA LEU A 46 1.14 1.72 11.10
C LEU A 46 0.59 0.81 10.00
N VAL A 47 1.20 -0.35 9.76
CA VAL A 47 0.74 -1.33 8.76
C VAL A 47 -0.63 -1.86 9.14
N HIS A 48 -0.86 -2.21 10.40
CA HIS A 48 -2.17 -2.65 10.88
C HIS A 48 -3.25 -1.60 10.61
N PHE A 49 -2.95 -0.32 10.84
CA PHE A 49 -3.87 0.77 10.51
C PHE A 49 -4.24 0.78 9.02
N PHE A 50 -3.28 0.61 8.10
CA PHE A 50 -3.58 0.56 6.67
C PHE A 50 -4.45 -0.64 6.29
N VAL A 51 -4.21 -1.80 6.89
CA VAL A 51 -5.04 -3.00 6.70
C VAL A 51 -6.47 -2.74 7.20
N MET A 52 -6.61 -2.25 8.43
CA MET A 52 -7.93 -1.95 9.03
C MET A 52 -8.66 -0.84 8.28
N ALA A 53 -7.94 0.10 7.68
CA ALA A 53 -8.56 1.12 6.84
C ALA A 53 -9.28 0.52 5.62
N ARG A 54 -8.79 -0.59 5.06
CA ARG A 54 -9.49 -1.34 3.99
C ARG A 54 -10.69 -2.08 4.53
N VAL A 55 -10.53 -2.81 5.65
CA VAL A 55 -11.62 -3.56 6.29
C VAL A 55 -12.78 -2.65 6.66
N LEU A 56 -12.51 -1.55 7.38
CA LEU A 56 -13.54 -0.62 7.84
C LEU A 56 -14.24 0.15 6.70
N ARG A 57 -13.62 0.22 5.52
CA ARG A 57 -14.21 0.77 4.30
C ARG A 57 -14.90 -0.26 3.42
N ASN A 58 -14.93 -1.54 3.83
CA ASN A 58 -15.36 -2.68 3.00
C ASN A 58 -14.62 -2.78 1.66
N GLU A 59 -13.36 -2.35 1.64
CA GLU A 59 -12.46 -2.50 0.49
C GLU A 59 -11.74 -3.85 0.55
N GLU A 60 -11.14 -4.26 -0.56
CA GLU A 60 -10.61 -5.61 -0.67
C GLU A 60 -9.21 -5.75 -0.10
N LEU A 61 -9.03 -6.83 0.65
CA LEU A 61 -7.74 -7.43 0.95
C LEU A 61 -7.52 -8.58 -0.02
N LEU A 62 -6.46 -8.53 -0.80
CA LEU A 62 -6.11 -9.59 -1.76
C LEU A 62 -4.97 -10.44 -1.21
N GLY A 63 -4.97 -11.72 -1.54
CA GLY A 63 -3.88 -12.59 -1.12
C GLY A 63 -3.71 -13.83 -1.97
N THR A 64 -2.52 -14.41 -1.89
CA THR A 64 -2.19 -15.72 -2.46
C THR A 64 -1.63 -16.62 -1.37
N MET A 65 -2.09 -17.87 -1.36
CA MET A 65 -1.68 -18.86 -0.37
C MET A 65 -0.58 -19.77 -0.95
N ASP A 66 0.39 -20.13 -0.10
CA ASP A 66 1.29 -21.26 -0.33
C ASP A 66 0.99 -22.33 0.73
N GLY A 67 0.30 -23.40 0.31
CA GLY A 67 -0.31 -24.33 1.25
C GLY A 67 -1.38 -23.65 2.11
N THR A 68 -1.15 -23.59 3.41
CA THR A 68 -2.03 -22.92 4.40
C THR A 68 -1.60 -21.50 4.74
N ASP A 69 -0.41 -21.09 4.30
CA ASP A 69 0.19 -19.82 4.71
C ASP A 69 -0.07 -18.71 3.69
N LEU A 70 -0.38 -17.51 4.15
CA LEU A 70 -0.46 -16.34 3.31
C LEU A 70 0.96 -15.95 2.85
N ALA A 71 1.20 -16.13 1.53
CA ALA A 71 2.52 -15.92 0.92
C ALA A 71 2.69 -14.52 0.32
N ALA A 72 1.60 -13.94 -0.21
CA ALA A 72 1.62 -12.56 -0.71
C ALA A 72 0.25 -11.90 -0.52
N THR A 73 0.24 -10.58 -0.41
CA THR A 73 -0.97 -9.79 -0.20
C THR A 73 -0.89 -8.41 -0.85
N ALA A 74 -2.05 -7.86 -1.20
CA ALA A 74 -2.17 -6.48 -1.66
C ALA A 74 -3.38 -5.79 -1.03
N LEU A 75 -3.23 -4.50 -0.79
CA LEU A 75 -4.28 -3.58 -0.37
C LEU A 75 -4.64 -2.69 -1.55
N VAL A 76 -5.92 -2.59 -1.84
CA VAL A 76 -6.42 -1.73 -2.91
C VAL A 76 -7.50 -0.79 -2.40
N SER A 77 -7.64 0.33 -3.07
CA SER A 77 -8.72 1.28 -2.85
C SER A 77 -9.39 1.69 -4.15
N TYR A 78 -10.71 1.89 -4.05
CA TYR A 78 -11.55 2.21 -5.19
C TYR A 78 -11.75 3.72 -5.36
N PRO A 79 -12.05 4.20 -6.59
CA PRO A 79 -12.41 5.59 -6.82
C PRO A 79 -13.72 5.96 -6.12
N GLY A 80 -13.92 7.26 -5.89
CA GLY A 80 -15.19 7.77 -5.36
C GLY A 80 -15.45 7.43 -3.89
N ARG A 81 -14.39 7.24 -3.09
CA ARG A 81 -14.50 6.99 -1.66
C ARG A 81 -15.35 8.07 -0.99
N GLY A 82 -16.37 7.63 -0.26
CA GLY A 82 -17.13 8.48 0.65
C GLY A 82 -16.32 8.92 1.88
N GLU A 83 -16.99 9.59 2.80
CA GLU A 83 -16.39 9.97 4.09
C GLU A 83 -15.85 8.73 4.83
N ALA A 84 -14.79 8.94 5.60
CA ALA A 84 -14.22 7.87 6.42
C ALA A 84 -15.21 7.47 7.53
N PRO A 85 -15.43 6.17 7.77
CA PRO A 85 -16.23 5.72 8.91
C PRO A 85 -15.70 6.28 10.23
N ALA A 86 -16.58 6.52 11.21
CA ALA A 86 -16.20 7.08 12.50
C ALA A 86 -15.16 6.19 13.22
N GLU A 87 -15.30 4.87 13.11
CA GLU A 87 -14.37 3.90 13.68
C GLU A 87 -12.97 4.02 13.09
N LEU A 88 -12.86 4.27 11.78
CA LEU A 88 -11.58 4.50 11.13
C LEU A 88 -10.93 5.82 11.60
N MET A 89 -11.74 6.85 11.83
CA MET A 89 -11.23 8.13 12.36
C MET A 89 -10.70 7.96 13.78
N THR A 90 -11.41 7.22 14.61
CA THR A 90 -10.96 6.89 15.98
C THR A 90 -9.65 6.11 15.96
N LEU A 91 -9.59 5.03 15.18
CA LEU A 91 -8.38 4.22 15.04
C LEU A 91 -7.18 5.05 14.53
N ARG A 92 -7.41 5.94 13.57
CA ARG A 92 -6.37 6.84 13.06
C ARG A 92 -5.80 7.71 14.18
N ASP A 93 -6.66 8.31 15.00
CA ASP A 93 -6.22 9.21 16.06
C ASP A 93 -5.44 8.42 17.14
N GLU A 94 -5.88 7.23 17.52
CA GLU A 94 -5.16 6.32 18.43
C GLU A 94 -3.77 5.94 17.90
N VAL A 95 -3.67 5.62 16.62
CA VAL A 95 -2.39 5.26 15.97
C VAL A 95 -1.43 6.44 15.96
N TRP A 96 -1.89 7.65 15.66
CA TRP A 96 -1.02 8.83 15.69
C TRP A 96 -0.63 9.25 17.10
N ASP A 97 -1.48 9.04 18.09
CA ASP A 97 -1.14 9.26 19.50
C ASP A 97 -0.04 8.28 19.94
N GLU A 98 -0.12 7.00 19.53
CA GLU A 98 0.92 5.99 19.80
C GLU A 98 2.23 6.28 19.06
N LEU A 99 2.17 6.61 17.77
CA LEU A 99 3.36 6.86 16.94
C LEU A 99 4.00 8.23 17.20
N GLY A 100 3.24 9.16 17.76
CA GLY A 100 3.68 10.49 18.16
C GLY A 100 3.73 11.52 17.02
N PRO A 101 3.87 12.81 17.39
CA PRO A 101 3.69 13.93 16.48
C PRO A 101 4.72 13.99 15.35
N GLU A 102 5.94 13.51 15.57
CA GLU A 102 6.96 13.48 14.52
C GLU A 102 6.62 12.52 13.39
N SER A 103 6.17 11.29 13.73
CA SER A 103 5.74 10.31 12.73
C SER A 103 4.53 10.80 11.95
N ARG A 104 3.57 11.40 12.65
CA ARG A 104 2.40 12.03 12.04
C ARG A 104 2.80 13.12 11.05
N SER A 105 3.66 14.05 11.45
CA SER A 105 4.10 15.15 10.59
C SER A 105 4.84 14.66 9.35
N ARG A 106 5.69 13.63 9.48
CA ARG A 106 6.38 13.02 8.33
C ARG A 106 5.41 12.33 7.38
N TYR A 107 4.42 11.61 7.92
CA TYR A 107 3.39 10.99 7.10
C TYR A 107 2.53 12.03 6.36
N GLU A 108 2.13 13.11 7.03
CA GLU A 108 1.40 14.23 6.42
C GLU A 108 2.21 14.90 5.30
N ALA A 109 3.52 15.09 5.52
CA ALA A 109 4.42 15.62 4.49
C ALA A 109 4.54 14.68 3.28
N TYR A 110 4.64 13.36 3.50
CA TYR A 110 4.63 12.35 2.46
C TYR A 110 3.32 12.36 1.67
N SER A 111 2.18 12.32 2.37
CA SER A 111 0.85 12.35 1.76
C SER A 111 0.64 13.62 0.91
N ALA A 112 1.05 14.78 1.41
CA ALA A 112 0.99 16.05 0.69
C ALA A 112 1.88 16.06 -0.57
N ALA A 113 3.03 15.39 -0.54
CA ALA A 113 3.91 15.27 -1.70
C ALA A 113 3.34 14.35 -2.79
N CYS A 114 2.58 13.32 -2.42
CA CYS A 114 1.93 12.40 -3.35
C CYS A 114 0.61 12.95 -3.93
N ALA A 115 -0.11 13.77 -3.19
CA ALA A 115 -1.44 14.29 -3.58
C ALA A 115 -1.51 14.90 -4.99
N PRO A 116 -0.49 15.62 -5.52
CA PRO A 116 -0.54 16.14 -6.89
C PRO A 116 -0.54 15.07 -7.99
N PHE A 117 -0.13 13.84 -7.71
CA PHE A 117 0.02 12.79 -8.72
C PHE A 117 -1.33 12.34 -9.29
N ASP A 118 -2.41 12.42 -8.51
CA ASP A 118 -3.73 11.93 -8.88
C ASP A 118 -4.65 13.01 -9.44
N VAL A 119 -4.30 14.30 -9.29
CA VAL A 119 -5.22 15.43 -9.55
C VAL A 119 -5.75 15.48 -10.99
N ALA A 120 -4.96 15.07 -11.97
CA ALA A 120 -5.33 15.11 -13.39
C ALA A 120 -5.70 13.74 -13.97
N LEU A 121 -5.72 12.70 -13.14
CA LEU A 121 -6.02 11.35 -13.59
C LEU A 121 -7.53 11.08 -13.62
N PRO A 122 -7.99 10.20 -14.53
CA PRO A 122 -9.37 9.72 -14.47
C PRO A 122 -9.61 8.90 -13.20
N PRO A 123 -10.87 8.56 -12.86
CA PRO A 123 -11.17 7.66 -11.75
C PRO A 123 -10.39 6.34 -11.88
N HIS A 124 -9.77 5.88 -10.81
CA HIS A 124 -8.86 4.72 -10.85
C HIS A 124 -8.86 3.94 -9.55
N ILE A 125 -8.52 2.67 -9.64
CA ILE A 125 -8.13 1.86 -8.47
C ILE A 125 -6.72 2.26 -8.05
N HIS A 126 -6.48 2.44 -6.74
CA HIS A 126 -5.14 2.64 -6.21
C HIS A 126 -4.63 1.37 -5.56
N LEU A 127 -3.46 0.89 -5.97
CA LEU A 127 -2.72 -0.17 -5.30
C LEU A 127 -1.90 0.44 -4.16
N ASP A 128 -2.48 0.40 -2.95
CA ASP A 128 -1.93 1.06 -1.77
C ASP A 128 -0.66 0.37 -1.25
N MET A 129 -0.70 -0.95 -1.12
CA MET A 129 0.43 -1.76 -0.67
C MET A 129 0.43 -3.12 -1.37
N ILE A 130 1.62 -3.64 -1.65
CA ILE A 130 1.80 -5.00 -2.13
C ILE A 130 3.03 -5.61 -1.46
N GLY A 131 2.89 -6.80 -0.89
CA GLY A 131 3.95 -7.50 -0.19
C GLY A 131 3.99 -8.99 -0.50
N VAL A 132 5.19 -9.52 -0.62
CA VAL A 132 5.47 -10.95 -0.76
C VAL A 132 6.37 -11.38 0.38
N SER A 133 5.99 -12.44 1.11
CA SER A 133 6.81 -12.98 2.20
C SER A 133 8.21 -13.34 1.68
N ARG A 134 9.23 -13.22 2.51
CA ARG A 134 10.63 -13.49 2.10
C ARG A 134 10.81 -14.90 1.53
N ALA A 135 10.10 -15.87 2.10
CA ALA A 135 10.17 -17.26 1.65
C ALA A 135 9.60 -17.47 0.23
N ALA A 136 8.66 -16.60 -0.20
CA ALA A 136 7.97 -16.71 -1.47
C ALA A 136 8.45 -15.66 -2.52
N GLN A 137 9.46 -14.85 -2.20
CA GLN A 137 10.02 -13.90 -3.17
C GLN A 137 10.63 -14.62 -4.38
N GLY A 138 10.51 -14.00 -5.56
CA GLY A 138 11.01 -14.57 -6.82
C GLY A 138 10.12 -15.66 -7.44
N THR A 139 8.99 -16.02 -6.81
CA THR A 139 8.06 -17.06 -7.32
C THR A 139 6.98 -16.54 -8.27
N GLY A 140 6.92 -15.22 -8.49
CA GLY A 140 5.94 -14.59 -9.39
C GLY A 140 4.64 -14.13 -8.72
N LEU A 141 4.45 -14.34 -7.40
CA LEU A 141 3.22 -13.98 -6.69
C LEU A 141 2.89 -12.49 -6.72
N GLY A 142 3.91 -11.62 -6.68
CA GLY A 142 3.71 -10.18 -6.85
C GLY A 142 3.13 -9.83 -8.22
N ARG A 143 3.60 -10.51 -9.29
CA ARG A 143 3.03 -10.36 -10.63
C ARG A 143 1.57 -10.81 -10.67
N GLU A 144 1.24 -11.96 -10.09
CA GLU A 144 -0.15 -12.46 -10.06
C GLU A 144 -1.10 -11.46 -9.37
N LEU A 145 -0.66 -10.82 -8.27
CA LEU A 145 -1.43 -9.79 -7.59
C LEU A 145 -1.60 -8.53 -8.46
N ILE A 146 -0.54 -8.03 -9.09
CA ILE A 146 -0.60 -6.86 -10.00
C ILE A 146 -1.55 -7.15 -11.17
N ASP A 147 -1.40 -8.31 -11.83
CA ASP A 147 -2.26 -8.70 -12.95
C ASP A 147 -3.73 -8.82 -12.52
N HIS A 148 -3.99 -9.28 -11.29
CA HIS A 148 -5.33 -9.34 -10.73
C HIS A 148 -5.92 -7.95 -10.48
N VAL A 149 -5.15 -7.01 -9.94
CA VAL A 149 -5.60 -5.62 -9.75
C VAL A 149 -5.90 -4.94 -11.09
N HIS A 150 -5.11 -5.21 -12.14
CA HIS A 150 -5.43 -4.75 -13.50
C HIS A 150 -6.74 -5.36 -14.04
N LEU A 151 -7.03 -6.62 -13.71
CA LEU A 151 -8.30 -7.24 -14.07
C LEU A 151 -9.47 -6.56 -13.33
N MET A 152 -9.32 -6.33 -12.03
CA MET A 152 -10.33 -5.63 -11.22
C MET A 152 -10.67 -4.27 -11.79
N SER A 153 -9.67 -3.47 -12.20
CA SER A 153 -9.89 -2.15 -12.81
C SER A 153 -10.71 -2.26 -14.10
N ARG A 154 -10.36 -3.18 -15.00
CA ARG A 154 -11.12 -3.40 -16.24
C ARG A 154 -12.55 -3.90 -16.04
N GLU A 155 -12.83 -4.58 -14.91
CA GLU A 155 -14.16 -5.08 -14.56
C GLU A 155 -15.00 -4.04 -13.80
N ASP A 156 -14.37 -3.04 -13.21
CA ASP A 156 -15.04 -1.96 -12.48
C ASP A 156 -15.38 -0.81 -13.42
N THR A 157 -16.66 -0.62 -13.68
CA THR A 157 -17.17 0.44 -14.56
C THR A 157 -16.92 1.87 -14.04
N SER A 158 -16.48 2.02 -12.79
CA SER A 158 -16.10 3.30 -12.18
C SER A 158 -14.60 3.57 -12.25
N SER A 159 -13.79 2.66 -12.79
CA SER A 159 -12.34 2.78 -12.93
C SER A 159 -11.94 2.87 -14.40
N GLU A 160 -10.90 3.62 -14.70
CA GLU A 160 -10.27 3.75 -16.02
C GLU A 160 -8.79 3.39 -15.99
N GLY A 161 -8.31 2.80 -14.89
CA GLY A 161 -6.93 2.41 -14.74
C GLY A 161 -6.51 2.15 -13.29
N VAL A 162 -5.22 1.93 -13.10
CA VAL A 162 -4.62 1.65 -11.78
C VAL A 162 -3.49 2.64 -11.51
N THR A 163 -3.48 3.21 -10.30
CA THR A 163 -2.35 4.00 -9.78
C THR A 163 -1.60 3.25 -8.69
N LEU A 164 -0.37 3.64 -8.47
CA LEU A 164 0.43 3.29 -7.30
C LEU A 164 1.52 4.34 -7.05
N THR A 165 2.15 4.26 -5.88
CA THR A 165 3.38 5.00 -5.58
C THR A 165 4.50 4.04 -5.18
N THR A 166 5.76 4.46 -5.38
CA THR A 166 6.93 3.76 -4.84
C THR A 166 8.00 4.75 -4.40
N GLU A 167 8.70 4.41 -3.34
CA GLU A 167 9.82 5.17 -2.79
C GLU A 167 11.16 4.45 -2.99
N ASP A 168 11.13 3.27 -3.59
CA ASP A 168 12.33 2.55 -4.00
C ASP A 168 12.57 2.75 -5.50
N PRO A 169 13.64 3.45 -5.90
CA PRO A 169 13.96 3.67 -7.31
C PRO A 169 14.20 2.35 -8.09
N ALA A 170 14.54 1.26 -7.41
CA ALA A 170 14.68 -0.05 -8.05
C ALA A 170 13.34 -0.61 -8.57
N ASN A 171 12.21 -0.15 -8.02
CA ASN A 171 10.89 -0.56 -8.47
C ASN A 171 10.40 0.21 -9.71
N VAL A 172 11.03 1.34 -10.07
CA VAL A 172 10.60 2.14 -11.23
C VAL A 172 10.59 1.30 -12.51
N PRO A 173 11.70 0.66 -12.95
CA PRO A 173 11.69 -0.16 -14.14
C PRO A 173 10.78 -1.39 -14.03
N LEU A 174 10.51 -1.88 -12.83
CA LEU A 174 9.58 -2.98 -12.60
C LEU A 174 8.15 -2.56 -12.97
N TYR A 175 7.68 -1.42 -12.45
CA TYR A 175 6.33 -0.93 -12.77
C TYR A 175 6.18 -0.50 -14.23
N GLU A 176 7.21 0.12 -14.83
CA GLU A 176 7.23 0.39 -16.27
C GLU A 176 7.07 -0.90 -17.09
N HIS A 177 7.71 -2.00 -16.68
CA HIS A 177 7.53 -3.33 -17.31
C HIS A 177 6.09 -3.86 -17.20
N PHE A 178 5.33 -3.47 -16.18
CA PHE A 178 3.89 -3.78 -16.04
C PHE A 178 2.99 -2.81 -16.81
N GLY A 179 3.53 -1.88 -17.55
CA GLY A 179 2.81 -0.92 -18.39
C GLY A 179 2.37 0.34 -17.64
N TYR A 180 2.91 0.60 -16.46
CA TYR A 180 2.68 1.87 -15.78
C TYR A 180 3.56 2.98 -16.37
N GLU A 181 3.03 4.18 -16.40
CA GLU A 181 3.75 5.41 -16.75
C GLU A 181 3.96 6.27 -15.50
N VAL A 182 5.12 6.90 -15.38
CA VAL A 182 5.39 7.85 -14.30
C VAL A 182 4.57 9.12 -14.54
N VAL A 183 3.66 9.43 -13.60
CA VAL A 183 2.81 10.63 -13.64
C VAL A 183 3.28 11.73 -12.69
N GLY A 184 4.18 11.40 -11.79
CA GLY A 184 4.76 12.37 -10.87
C GLY A 184 5.99 11.86 -10.14
N HIS A 185 6.82 12.81 -9.70
CA HIS A 185 7.97 12.54 -8.84
C HIS A 185 8.14 13.69 -7.88
N ALA A 186 8.24 13.40 -6.60
CA ALA A 186 8.51 14.37 -5.55
C ALA A 186 9.69 13.93 -4.68
N ARG A 187 10.41 14.88 -4.10
CA ARG A 187 11.51 14.62 -3.18
C ARG A 187 11.15 15.11 -1.78
N LEU A 188 11.15 14.20 -0.82
CA LEU A 188 10.85 14.50 0.59
C LEU A 188 12.12 14.83 1.39
N SER A 189 13.23 14.20 1.05
CA SER A 189 14.56 14.50 1.63
C SER A 189 15.65 14.24 0.58
N PRO A 190 16.94 14.56 0.88
CA PRO A 190 18.03 14.20 -0.04
C PRO A 190 18.09 12.71 -0.40
N GLU A 191 17.58 11.84 0.49
CA GLU A 191 17.68 10.38 0.39
C GLU A 191 16.35 9.72 0.04
N LEU A 192 15.22 10.47 0.07
CA LEU A 192 13.88 9.93 -0.15
C LEU A 192 13.16 10.67 -1.27
N GLY A 193 12.90 9.98 -2.36
CA GLY A 193 11.96 10.37 -3.42
C GLY A 193 10.74 9.47 -3.43
N THR A 194 9.65 9.93 -4.03
CA THR A 194 8.47 9.15 -4.33
C THR A 194 8.07 9.33 -5.78
N TRP A 195 7.70 8.26 -6.45
CA TRP A 195 7.22 8.24 -7.83
C TRP A 195 5.78 7.80 -7.86
N GLY A 196 4.92 8.60 -8.47
CA GLY A 196 3.53 8.24 -8.78
C GLY A 196 3.44 7.63 -10.17
N PHE A 197 2.61 6.61 -10.29
CA PHE A 197 2.40 5.87 -11.52
C PHE A 197 0.93 5.75 -11.86
N PHE A 198 0.63 5.73 -13.16
CA PHE A 198 -0.68 5.40 -13.68
C PHE A 198 -0.55 4.41 -14.83
N ARG A 199 -1.44 3.43 -14.88
CA ARG A 199 -1.62 2.51 -15.98
C ARG A 199 -3.08 2.55 -16.42
N PRO A 200 -3.40 3.04 -17.63
CA PRO A 200 -4.76 2.95 -18.18
C PRO A 200 -5.14 1.49 -18.45
N ASP A 201 -6.42 1.21 -18.50
CA ASP A 201 -7.00 -0.13 -18.77
C ASP A 201 -6.77 -0.62 -20.19
#